data_b8e40deacbbecbf645842ef1fc17d6ad
#
_entry.id   b8e40deacbbecbf645842ef1fc17d6ad
#
_cell.length_a   1.000
_cell.length_b   1.000
_cell.length_c   1.000
_cell.angle_alpha   90.00
_cell.angle_beta   90.00
_cell.angle_gamma   90.00
#
_symmetry.space_group_name_H-M   'P 1'
#
loop_
_entity.id
_entity.type
_entity.pdbx_description
1 polymer ?
#
loop_
_entity_poly.entity_id
_entity_poly.type
_entity_poly.pdbx_seq_one_letter_code
_entity_poly.pdbx_strand_id
1 'polypeptide(L)'
;TQAIYTEQHRLIKELAERSDCVFVGRCADYILRGQNPFRVFVYADMASRMKRCREKAPAQESLTDKELKQHILGVDKHRAKYYEFYTGHRWGDRLNFDLCINTTNTSIKEIAGILAKLWI
;
A
#
# COMPACT_ATOMS: atom_id res chain seq x y z
N THR A 1 -12.95 1.72 -12.53
CA THR A 1 -13.30 2.49 -13.71
C THR A 1 -12.82 3.95 -13.61
N GLN A 2 -12.78 4.64 -14.71
CA GLN A 2 -12.37 6.03 -14.76
C GLN A 2 -13.24 6.93 -13.87
N ALA A 3 -14.53 6.68 -13.83
CA ALA A 3 -15.47 7.46 -13.01
C ALA A 3 -15.18 7.31 -11.52
N ILE A 4 -14.89 6.09 -11.09
CA ILE A 4 -14.56 5.82 -9.69
C ILE A 4 -13.23 6.50 -9.31
N TYR A 5 -12.24 6.42 -10.16
CA TYR A 5 -10.95 7.07 -9.93
C TYR A 5 -11.12 8.60 -9.81
N THR A 6 -11.88 9.20 -10.71
CA THR A 6 -12.11 10.65 -10.70
C THR A 6 -12.77 11.12 -9.41
N GLU A 7 -13.76 10.37 -8.92
CA GLU A 7 -14.43 10.68 -7.66
C GLU A 7 -13.51 10.50 -6.45
N GLN A 8 -12.71 9.45 -6.43
CA GLN A 8 -11.73 9.23 -5.38
C GLN A 8 -10.67 10.32 -5.37
N HIS A 9 -10.21 10.73 -6.55
CA HIS A 9 -9.24 11.81 -6.70
C HIS A 9 -9.75 13.11 -6.06
N ARG A 10 -10.98 13.47 -6.37
CA ARG A 10 -11.62 14.67 -5.81
C ARG A 10 -11.72 14.59 -4.29
N LEU A 11 -12.18 13.45 -3.79
CA LEU A 11 -12.38 13.22 -2.35
C LEU A 11 -11.07 13.25 -1.58
N ILE A 12 -10.02 12.61 -2.11
CA ILE A 12 -8.69 12.59 -1.47
C ILE A 12 -8.14 14.00 -1.33
N LYS A 13 -8.24 14.81 -2.38
CA LYS A 13 -7.79 16.20 -2.34
C LYS A 13 -8.57 17.02 -1.31
N GLU A 14 -9.87 16.86 -1.29
CA GLU A 14 -10.75 17.58 -0.36
C GLU A 14 -10.42 17.23 1.10
N LEU A 15 -10.27 15.95 1.41
CA LEU A 15 -9.94 15.51 2.76
C LEU A 15 -8.56 16.00 3.21
N ALA A 16 -7.57 15.97 2.33
CA ALA A 16 -6.22 16.43 2.65
C ALA A 16 -6.17 17.93 2.96
N GLU A 17 -7.01 18.73 2.33
CA GLU A 17 -7.11 20.17 2.59
C GLU A 17 -7.76 20.48 3.93
N ARG A 18 -8.64 19.59 4.43
CA ARG A 18 -9.41 19.82 5.66
C ARG A 18 -8.68 19.43 6.93
N SER A 19 -7.81 18.41 6.86
CA SER A 19 -7.19 17.87 8.07
C SER A 19 -5.97 17.03 7.73
N ASP A 20 -5.22 16.69 8.78
CA ASP A 20 -4.15 15.70 8.68
C ASP A 20 -4.79 14.33 8.39
N CYS A 21 -4.26 13.64 7.40
CA CYS A 21 -4.82 12.37 6.94
C CYS A 21 -3.73 11.33 6.72
N VAL A 22 -4.11 10.07 6.89
CA VAL A 22 -3.33 8.91 6.45
C VAL A 22 -4.14 8.22 5.36
N PHE A 23 -3.56 8.13 4.16
CA PHE A 23 -4.19 7.44 3.04
C PHE A 23 -3.47 6.14 2.77
N VAL A 24 -4.25 5.08 2.53
CA VAL A 24 -3.70 3.77 2.19
C VAL A 24 -4.06 3.43 0.75
N GLY A 25 -3.05 3.39 -0.11
CA GLY A 25 -3.24 3.07 -1.52
C GLY A 25 -4.00 4.14 -2.31
N ARG A 26 -4.73 3.72 -3.34
CA ARG A 26 -5.58 4.55 -4.21
C ARG A 26 -4.85 5.67 -4.94
N CYS A 27 -3.55 5.50 -5.17
CA CYS A 27 -2.69 6.50 -5.82
C CYS A 27 -2.63 7.83 -5.06
N ALA A 28 -2.93 7.83 -3.76
CA ALA A 28 -2.95 9.07 -2.97
C ALA A 28 -1.60 9.79 -2.97
N ASP A 29 -0.50 9.03 -2.97
CA ASP A 29 0.85 9.59 -3.06
C ASP A 29 1.02 10.46 -4.32
N TYR A 30 0.49 10.01 -5.44
CA TYR A 30 0.55 10.74 -6.70
C TYR A 30 -0.49 11.86 -6.78
N ILE A 31 -1.71 11.59 -6.34
CA ILE A 31 -2.79 12.58 -6.32
C ILE A 31 -2.37 13.81 -5.52
N LEU A 32 -1.72 13.60 -4.39
CA LEU A 32 -1.31 14.67 -3.47
C LEU A 32 0.13 15.16 -3.71
N ARG A 33 0.75 14.82 -4.81
CA ARG A 33 2.16 15.16 -5.08
C ARG A 33 2.48 16.65 -4.98
N GLY A 34 1.52 17.50 -5.25
CA GLY A 34 1.68 18.94 -5.13
C GLY A 34 1.60 19.47 -3.70
N GLN A 35 1.21 18.63 -2.75
CA GLN A 35 1.06 19.01 -1.34
C GLN A 35 2.17 18.39 -0.46
N ASN A 36 3.20 17.87 -1.07
CA ASN A 36 4.37 17.29 -0.41
C ASN A 36 4.01 16.26 0.67
N PRO A 37 3.30 15.18 0.32
CA PRO A 37 2.96 14.13 1.28
C PRO A 37 4.19 13.35 1.70
N PHE A 38 4.18 12.80 2.92
CA PHE A 38 5.18 11.82 3.32
C PHE A 38 4.75 10.44 2.79
N ARG A 39 5.53 9.88 1.88
CA ARG A 39 5.18 8.68 1.14
C ARG A 39 5.95 7.48 1.68
N VAL A 40 5.21 6.45 2.08
CA VAL A 40 5.80 5.24 2.65
C VAL A 40 5.39 4.02 1.83
N PHE A 41 6.35 3.20 1.46
CA PHE A 41 6.11 1.92 0.83
C PHE A 41 6.50 0.79 1.79
N VAL A 42 5.55 -0.10 2.05
CA VAL A 42 5.73 -1.22 2.99
C VAL A 42 5.77 -2.53 2.21
N TYR A 43 6.76 -3.36 2.47
CA TYR A 43 6.90 -4.64 1.80
C TYR A 43 7.41 -5.73 2.74
N ALA A 44 7.36 -6.96 2.27
CA ALA A 44 7.86 -8.12 3.03
C ALA A 44 8.15 -9.27 2.05
N ASP A 45 8.94 -10.25 2.50
CA ASP A 45 9.18 -11.44 1.70
C ASP A 45 7.90 -12.28 1.56
N MET A 46 7.92 -13.21 0.62
CA MET A 46 6.73 -14.03 0.32
C MET A 46 6.32 -14.92 1.49
N ALA A 47 7.28 -15.50 2.19
CA ALA A 47 6.98 -16.38 3.32
C ALA A 47 6.24 -15.65 4.44
N SER A 48 6.68 -14.43 4.77
CA SER A 48 6.03 -13.59 5.77
C SER A 48 4.64 -13.16 5.35
N ARG A 49 4.48 -12.84 4.07
CA ARG A 49 3.19 -12.42 3.51
C ARG A 49 2.18 -13.57 3.53
N MET A 50 2.61 -14.77 3.18
CA MET A 50 1.78 -15.97 3.23
C MET A 50 1.33 -16.27 4.65
N LYS A 51 2.24 -16.21 5.61
CA LYS A 51 1.92 -16.43 7.02
C LYS A 51 0.86 -15.44 7.51
N ARG A 52 1.04 -14.16 7.21
CA ARG A 52 0.08 -13.11 7.61
C ARG A 52 -1.29 -13.30 6.95
N CYS A 53 -1.31 -13.70 5.69
CA CYS A 53 -2.56 -14.00 5.00
C CYS A 53 -3.32 -15.14 5.67
N ARG A 54 -2.63 -16.23 6.03
CA ARG A 54 -3.27 -17.38 6.70
C ARG A 54 -3.82 -16.99 8.08
N GLU A 55 -3.12 -16.16 8.81
CA GLU A 55 -3.54 -15.72 10.15
C GLU A 55 -4.78 -14.82 10.10
N LYS A 56 -4.88 -13.96 9.08
CA LYS A 56 -5.94 -12.94 8.98
C LYS A 56 -7.12 -13.34 8.11
N ALA A 57 -6.96 -14.36 7.28
CA ALA A 57 -7.99 -14.79 6.34
C ALA A 57 -8.17 -16.31 6.42
N PRO A 58 -8.92 -16.81 7.42
CA PRO A 58 -9.12 -18.26 7.60
C PRO A 58 -9.65 -18.97 6.35
N ALA A 59 -10.41 -18.29 5.50
CA ALA A 59 -10.91 -18.85 4.25
C ALA A 59 -9.77 -19.27 3.30
N GLN A 60 -8.57 -18.76 3.48
CA GLN A 60 -7.40 -19.12 2.67
C GLN A 60 -6.61 -20.29 3.23
N GLU A 61 -7.02 -20.85 4.37
CA GLU A 61 -6.37 -22.03 4.97
C GLU A 61 -6.49 -23.26 4.08
N SER A 62 -7.55 -23.35 3.29
CA SER A 62 -7.76 -24.46 2.36
C SER A 62 -6.87 -24.41 1.13
N LEU A 63 -6.21 -23.28 0.87
CA LEU A 63 -5.31 -23.14 -0.28
C LEU A 63 -3.97 -23.79 0.01
N THR A 64 -3.41 -24.46 -1.02
CA THR A 64 -2.02 -24.93 -0.94
C THR A 64 -1.08 -23.72 -0.91
N ASP A 65 0.16 -23.93 -0.53
CA ASP A 65 1.15 -22.84 -0.53
C ASP A 65 1.34 -22.28 -1.95
N LYS A 66 1.33 -23.13 -2.96
CA LYS A 66 1.42 -22.70 -4.35
C LYS A 66 0.24 -21.81 -4.74
N GLU A 67 -0.97 -22.22 -4.38
CA GLU A 67 -2.20 -21.45 -4.68
C GLU A 67 -2.20 -20.11 -3.95
N LEU A 68 -1.80 -20.10 -2.67
CA LEU A 68 -1.74 -18.86 -1.89
C LEU A 68 -0.71 -17.89 -2.47
N LYS A 69 0.47 -18.39 -2.83
CA LYS A 69 1.50 -17.59 -3.48
C LYS A 69 1.00 -16.95 -4.78
N GLN A 70 0.31 -17.74 -5.61
CA GLN A 70 -0.25 -17.23 -6.87
C GLN A 70 -1.32 -16.16 -6.61
N HIS A 71 -2.13 -16.34 -5.57
CA HIS A 71 -3.12 -15.37 -5.18
C HIS A 71 -2.46 -14.03 -4.77
N ILE A 72 -1.44 -14.09 -3.95
CA ILE A 72 -0.70 -12.90 -3.50
C ILE A 72 -0.06 -12.17 -4.69
N LEU A 73 0.60 -12.91 -5.58
CA LEU A 73 1.22 -12.32 -6.78
C LEU A 73 0.16 -11.69 -7.69
N GLY A 74 -1.02 -12.31 -7.79
CA GLY A 74 -2.12 -11.77 -8.57
C GLY A 74 -2.65 -10.45 -8.02
N VAL A 75 -2.79 -10.34 -6.71
CA VAL A 75 -3.21 -9.10 -6.05
C VAL A 75 -2.19 -7.99 -6.30
N ASP A 76 -0.89 -8.29 -6.18
CA ASP A 76 0.16 -7.31 -6.46
C ASP A 76 0.16 -6.88 -7.92
N LYS A 77 -0.10 -7.78 -8.83
CA LYS A 77 -0.20 -7.46 -10.25
C LYS A 77 -1.33 -6.47 -10.52
N HIS A 78 -2.48 -6.64 -9.86
CA HIS A 78 -3.60 -5.71 -9.96
C HIS A 78 -3.25 -4.35 -9.39
N ARG A 79 -2.56 -4.29 -8.24
CA ARG A 79 -2.09 -3.04 -7.64
C ARG A 79 -1.14 -2.30 -8.57
N ALA A 80 -0.18 -3.03 -9.15
CA ALA A 80 0.79 -2.46 -10.08
C ALA A 80 0.10 -1.89 -11.32
N LYS A 81 -0.81 -2.65 -11.91
CA LYS A 81 -1.57 -2.22 -13.09
C LYS A 81 -2.37 -0.94 -12.82
N TYR A 82 -3.09 -0.90 -11.72
CA TYR A 82 -3.89 0.25 -11.33
C TYR A 82 -3.01 1.49 -11.15
N TYR A 83 -1.96 1.36 -10.36
CA TYR A 83 -1.06 2.46 -10.05
C TYR A 83 -0.37 2.99 -11.31
N GLU A 84 0.19 2.09 -12.12
CA GLU A 84 0.92 2.48 -13.33
C GLU A 84 0.02 3.10 -14.37
N PHE A 85 -1.22 2.62 -14.48
CA PHE A 85 -2.19 3.18 -15.40
C PHE A 85 -2.54 4.63 -15.05
N TYR A 86 -2.81 4.91 -13.76
CA TYR A 86 -3.26 6.25 -13.35
C TYR A 86 -2.13 7.23 -13.07
N THR A 87 -0.94 6.75 -12.76
CA THR A 87 0.18 7.65 -12.40
C THR A 87 1.28 7.72 -13.46
N GLY A 88 1.39 6.72 -14.31
CA GLY A 88 2.52 6.60 -15.24
C GLY A 88 3.82 6.19 -14.55
N HIS A 89 3.80 5.97 -13.24
CA HIS A 89 4.99 5.58 -12.47
C HIS A 89 4.97 4.09 -12.18
N ARG A 90 6.15 3.50 -12.03
CA ARG A 90 6.29 2.08 -11.70
C ARG A 90 5.92 1.85 -10.24
N TRP A 91 5.01 0.91 -10.00
CA TRP A 91 4.60 0.55 -8.64
C TRP A 91 5.76 -0.10 -7.88
N GLY A 92 6.01 0.38 -6.66
CA GLY A 92 7.09 -0.12 -5.82
C GLY A 92 8.48 0.43 -6.13
N ASP A 93 8.58 1.38 -7.06
CA ASP A 93 9.85 2.05 -7.33
C ASP A 93 10.21 2.94 -6.13
N ARG A 94 11.35 2.65 -5.51
CA ARG A 94 11.80 3.38 -4.30
C ARG A 94 11.92 4.89 -4.52
N LEU A 95 12.13 5.34 -5.74
CA LEU A 95 12.28 6.76 -6.07
C LEU A 95 10.97 7.53 -5.90
N ASN A 96 9.84 6.83 -5.82
CA ASN A 96 8.53 7.45 -5.61
C ASN A 96 8.17 7.59 -4.13
N PHE A 97 9.05 7.14 -3.21
CA PHE A 97 8.73 7.10 -1.79
C PHE A 97 9.82 7.77 -0.95
N ASP A 98 9.43 8.29 0.18
CA ASP A 98 10.34 8.90 1.16
C ASP A 98 10.94 7.85 2.07
N LEU A 99 10.20 6.75 2.29
CA LEU A 99 10.63 5.65 3.15
C LEU A 99 10.09 4.33 2.60
N CYS A 100 10.98 3.34 2.46
CA CYS A 100 10.60 1.98 2.10
C CYS A 100 10.96 1.07 3.27
N ILE A 101 9.98 0.30 3.78
CA ILE A 101 10.14 -0.50 4.98
C ILE A 101 9.94 -1.97 4.66
N ASN A 102 10.97 -2.78 4.92
CA ASN A 102 10.87 -4.23 4.89
C ASN A 102 10.38 -4.72 6.25
N THR A 103 9.18 -5.29 6.30
CA THR A 103 8.56 -5.74 7.53
C THR A 103 8.75 -7.23 7.80
N THR A 104 9.61 -7.91 7.04
CA THR A 104 9.78 -9.36 7.11
C THR A 104 10.11 -9.84 8.53
N ASN A 105 11.05 -9.18 9.19
CA ASN A 105 11.56 -9.59 10.51
C ASN A 105 11.07 -8.69 11.65
N THR A 106 10.02 -7.92 11.42
CA THR A 106 9.53 -6.95 12.41
C THR A 106 8.00 -7.01 12.46
N SER A 107 7.44 -6.82 13.64
CA SER A 107 5.98 -6.75 13.75
C SER A 107 5.47 -5.44 13.15
N ILE A 108 4.31 -5.50 12.50
CA ILE A 108 3.63 -4.31 11.94
C ILE A 108 3.35 -3.30 13.05
N LYS A 109 2.98 -3.77 14.23
CA LYS A 109 2.68 -2.92 15.38
C LYS A 109 3.92 -2.13 15.85
N GLU A 110 5.09 -2.77 15.87
CA GLU A 110 6.34 -2.08 16.22
C GLU A 110 6.70 -1.01 15.19
N ILE A 111 6.57 -1.34 13.91
CA ILE A 111 6.81 -0.38 12.81
C ILE A 111 5.87 0.82 12.93
N ALA A 112 4.59 0.58 13.17
CA ALA A 112 3.61 1.65 13.34
C ALA A 112 4.00 2.58 14.50
N GLY A 113 4.45 2.00 15.63
CA GLY A 113 4.91 2.78 16.78
C GLY A 113 6.12 3.66 16.48
N ILE A 114 7.06 3.15 15.70
CA ILE A 114 8.25 3.90 15.28
C ILE A 114 7.85 5.05 14.34
N LEU A 115 7.01 4.76 13.35
CA LEU A 115 6.55 5.76 12.40
C LEU A 115 5.79 6.90 13.08
N ALA A 116 4.96 6.58 14.07
CA ALA A 116 4.21 7.58 14.81
C ALA A 116 5.11 8.65 15.45
N LYS A 117 6.33 8.28 15.84
CA LYS A 117 7.29 9.20 16.46
C LYS A 117 7.81 10.26 15.49
N LEU A 118 7.65 10.08 14.19
CA LEU A 118 8.09 11.07 13.19
C LEU A 118 7.24 12.35 13.24
N TRP A 119 6.06 12.29 13.84
CA TRP A 119 5.11 13.41 13.91
C TRP A 119 4.86 13.93 15.32
N ILE A 120 5.73 13.60 16.26
CA ILE A 120 5.61 14.10 17.64
C ILE A 120 6.47 15.36 17.85
#